data_d49b50a1dbb3980d23d02a2aa21c53a8
#
_entry.id   d49b50a1dbb3980d23d02a2aa21c53a8
#
_cell.length_a   1.000
_cell.length_b   1.000
_cell.length_c   1.000
_cell.angle_alpha   90.00
_cell.angle_beta   90.00
_cell.angle_gamma   90.00
#
_symmetry.space_group_name_H-M   'P 1'
#
loop_
_entity.id
_entity.type
_entity.pdbx_description
1 polymer ?
#
loop_
_entity_poly.entity_id
_entity_poly.type
_entity_poly.pdbx_seq_one_letter_code
_entity_poly.pdbx_strand_id
1 'polypeptide(L)'
;FLTINSFMYSNENKKDGQIRMKFEKVQFVYIDINYLEYLHGIEPEIFFDKNEPNYKLKPHLGILLNNEGKEFVIPLTSGKDKHKEWADVTASWYRIYEVIDITKDQVKPDDVIVEIKNQNILSKIDKNKQSDYRQRILAVLDLRKMFPVDESVYKKVEINVSSDMPRSEMQRAFLMIKEYNFLTEKVEEIEKKA
;
A
#
# COMPACT_ATOMS: atom_id res chain seq x y z
N PHE A 1 -3.54 -27.12 -4.11
CA PHE A 1 -2.80 -25.84 -4.03
C PHE A 1 -3.21 -24.95 -5.20
N LEU A 2 -4.34 -24.24 -5.02
CA LEU A 2 -4.79 -23.20 -5.95
C LEU A 2 -4.35 -21.87 -5.33
N THR A 3 -3.16 -21.42 -5.67
CA THR A 3 -2.69 -20.08 -5.34
C THR A 3 -3.58 -19.03 -6.01
N ILE A 4 -3.71 -17.84 -5.44
CA ILE A 4 -4.34 -16.68 -6.12
C ILE A 4 -3.76 -16.50 -7.52
N ASN A 5 -2.48 -16.84 -7.72
CA ASN A 5 -1.88 -16.99 -9.05
C ASN A 5 -2.60 -18.01 -9.96
N SER A 6 -3.22 -19.06 -9.42
CA SER A 6 -3.97 -20.02 -10.28
C SER A 6 -5.35 -19.51 -10.68
N PHE A 7 -5.94 -18.58 -9.90
CA PHE A 7 -7.14 -17.85 -10.33
C PHE A 7 -6.84 -16.89 -11.49
N MET A 8 -5.60 -16.44 -11.60
CA MET A 8 -5.14 -15.59 -12.72
C MET A 8 -4.73 -16.39 -13.97
N TYR A 9 -4.47 -17.72 -13.85
CA TYR A 9 -3.86 -18.52 -14.92
C TYR A 9 -4.73 -19.65 -15.48
N SER A 10 -5.98 -19.78 -15.07
CA SER A 10 -6.87 -20.81 -15.64
C SER A 10 -7.62 -20.36 -16.90
N ASN A 11 -6.89 -19.82 -17.89
CA ASN A 11 -7.35 -19.75 -19.27
C ASN A 11 -6.17 -19.91 -20.21
N GLU A 12 -5.80 -21.16 -20.47
CA GLU A 12 -4.99 -21.53 -21.62
C GLU A 12 -5.74 -21.18 -22.92
N ASN A 13 -5.06 -20.46 -23.78
CA ASN A 13 -5.35 -20.05 -25.16
C ASN A 13 -5.86 -18.63 -25.35
N LYS A 14 -4.96 -17.65 -25.18
CA LYS A 14 -4.91 -16.50 -26.09
C LYS A 14 -3.47 -15.99 -26.21
N LYS A 15 -2.88 -16.11 -27.37
CA LYS A 15 -1.67 -15.42 -27.78
C LYS A 15 -1.89 -13.90 -27.63
N ASP A 16 -0.93 -13.22 -27.02
CA ASP A 16 -0.79 -11.75 -26.92
C ASP A 16 -1.76 -10.98 -26.02
N GLY A 17 -2.24 -11.54 -24.93
CA GLY A 17 -3.04 -10.80 -23.96
C GLY A 17 -2.36 -10.69 -22.58
N GLN A 18 -1.37 -9.81 -22.43
CA GLN A 18 -0.90 -9.44 -21.10
C GLN A 18 -2.08 -8.90 -20.30
N ILE A 19 -2.41 -9.53 -19.16
CA ILE A 19 -3.41 -8.97 -18.24
C ILE A 19 -2.91 -7.62 -17.81
N ARG A 20 -3.68 -6.57 -18.08
CA ARG A 20 -3.37 -5.21 -17.65
C ARG A 20 -4.35 -4.82 -16.57
N MET A 21 -3.82 -4.37 -15.45
CA MET A 21 -4.61 -3.77 -14.39
C MET A 21 -4.64 -2.26 -14.58
N LYS A 22 -5.80 -1.66 -14.39
CA LYS A 22 -5.97 -0.22 -14.46
C LYS A 22 -6.82 0.26 -13.29
N PHE A 23 -6.43 1.35 -12.65
CA PHE A 23 -7.26 1.95 -11.62
C PHE A 23 -8.52 2.54 -12.23
N GLU A 24 -9.66 2.03 -11.83
CA GLU A 24 -10.94 2.71 -12.01
C GLU A 24 -11.08 3.85 -11.01
N LYS A 25 -10.71 3.57 -9.75
CA LYS A 25 -10.76 4.53 -8.64
C LYS A 25 -9.48 4.41 -7.80
N VAL A 26 -8.70 5.49 -7.79
CA VAL A 26 -7.57 5.63 -6.86
C VAL A 26 -8.13 6.11 -5.53
N GLN A 27 -8.39 5.20 -4.61
CA GLN A 27 -8.96 5.50 -3.29
C GLN A 27 -8.53 4.44 -2.28
N PHE A 28 -8.58 4.78 -1.00
CA PHE A 28 -8.51 3.76 0.05
C PHE A 28 -9.89 3.18 0.31
N VAL A 29 -9.91 1.86 0.57
CA VAL A 29 -11.10 1.12 0.94
C VAL A 29 -10.83 0.28 2.17
N TYR A 30 -11.86 0.11 3.01
CA TYR A 30 -11.90 -0.91 4.05
C TYR A 30 -12.65 -2.12 3.52
N ILE A 31 -12.07 -3.30 3.74
CA ILE A 31 -12.66 -4.56 3.31
C ILE A 31 -13.47 -5.17 4.47
N ASP A 32 -14.60 -5.78 4.14
CA ASP A 32 -15.40 -6.51 5.11
C ASP A 32 -14.57 -7.62 5.77
N ILE A 33 -14.64 -7.69 7.10
CA ILE A 33 -13.82 -8.61 7.91
C ILE A 33 -14.15 -10.07 7.64
N ASN A 34 -15.44 -10.38 7.38
CA ASN A 34 -15.87 -11.75 7.12
C ASN A 34 -15.38 -12.21 5.73
N TYR A 35 -15.34 -11.27 4.78
CA TYR A 35 -14.77 -11.54 3.47
C TYR A 35 -13.25 -11.83 3.56
N LEU A 36 -12.51 -11.06 4.35
CA LEU A 36 -11.09 -11.31 4.60
C LEU A 36 -10.87 -12.65 5.32
N GLU A 37 -11.71 -13.02 6.30
CA GLU A 37 -11.65 -14.32 6.96
C GLU A 37 -11.90 -15.46 5.97
N TYR A 38 -12.90 -15.31 5.10
CA TYR A 38 -13.20 -16.26 4.04
C TYR A 38 -12.02 -16.43 3.07
N LEU A 39 -11.45 -15.32 2.60
CA LEU A 39 -10.30 -15.37 1.69
C LEU A 39 -9.06 -15.99 2.34
N HIS A 40 -8.79 -15.68 3.61
CA HIS A 40 -7.70 -16.29 4.36
C HIS A 40 -7.85 -17.80 4.51
N GLY A 41 -9.09 -18.27 4.66
CA GLY A 41 -9.39 -19.71 4.69
C GLY A 41 -9.06 -20.44 3.38
N ILE A 42 -9.11 -19.73 2.24
CA ILE A 42 -8.75 -20.27 0.92
C ILE A 42 -7.26 -20.06 0.63
N GLU A 43 -6.75 -18.87 0.92
CA GLU A 43 -5.37 -18.45 0.66
C GLU A 43 -4.77 -17.81 1.93
N PRO A 44 -4.02 -18.59 2.73
CA PRO A 44 -3.42 -18.11 3.98
C PRO A 44 -2.41 -16.96 3.83
N GLU A 45 -1.93 -16.69 2.62
CA GLU A 45 -1.10 -15.54 2.30
C GLU A 45 -1.86 -14.21 2.43
N ILE A 46 -3.19 -14.23 2.31
CA ILE A 46 -4.03 -13.08 2.63
C ILE A 46 -4.05 -12.96 4.16
N PHE A 47 -3.35 -11.96 4.66
CA PHE A 47 -3.23 -11.78 6.09
C PHE A 47 -4.58 -11.39 6.70
N PHE A 48 -4.99 -12.14 7.72
CA PHE A 48 -6.16 -11.89 8.52
C PHE A 48 -5.87 -12.20 10.00
N ASP A 49 -6.19 -11.28 10.89
CA ASP A 49 -6.10 -11.48 12.33
C ASP A 49 -7.29 -10.82 13.03
N LYS A 50 -8.26 -11.65 13.41
CA LYS A 50 -9.47 -11.19 14.12
C LYS A 50 -9.19 -10.68 15.53
N ASN A 51 -8.04 -11.02 16.11
CA ASN A 51 -7.63 -10.59 17.45
C ASN A 51 -6.92 -9.22 17.42
N GLU A 52 -6.52 -8.72 16.24
CA GLU A 52 -5.96 -7.38 16.11
C GLU A 52 -7.08 -6.33 16.23
N PRO A 53 -7.11 -5.48 17.28
CA PRO A 53 -8.27 -4.64 17.62
C PRO A 53 -8.74 -3.70 16.49
N ASN A 54 -7.83 -3.27 15.64
CA ASN A 54 -8.11 -2.33 14.56
C ASN A 54 -7.95 -2.95 13.16
N TYR A 55 -7.97 -4.28 13.05
CA TYR A 55 -7.74 -4.95 11.77
C TYR A 55 -8.74 -4.54 10.69
N LYS A 56 -10.02 -4.41 11.05
CA LYS A 56 -11.09 -3.93 10.16
C LYS A 56 -10.86 -2.54 9.57
N LEU A 57 -9.93 -1.79 10.14
CA LEU A 57 -9.58 -0.44 9.71
C LEU A 57 -8.29 -0.41 8.87
N LYS A 58 -7.72 -1.55 8.47
CA LYS A 58 -6.60 -1.58 7.53
C LYS A 58 -7.03 -1.11 6.15
N PRO A 59 -6.41 -0.07 5.60
CA PRO A 59 -6.73 0.40 4.27
C PRO A 59 -6.13 -0.50 3.19
N HIS A 60 -6.86 -0.62 2.09
CA HIS A 60 -6.39 -1.23 0.86
C HIS A 60 -6.46 -0.19 -0.25
N LEU A 61 -5.52 -0.21 -1.17
CA LEU A 61 -5.56 0.65 -2.34
C LEU A 61 -6.38 -0.04 -3.44
N GLY A 62 -7.37 0.58 -3.92
CA GLY A 62 -8.20 0.09 -5.01
C GLY A 62 -8.85 1.26 -5.75
N ILE A 63 -9.73 1.08 -6.68
CA ILE A 63 -10.19 -0.18 -7.29
C ILE A 63 -9.47 -0.34 -8.62
N LEU A 64 -8.85 -1.48 -8.86
CA LEU A 64 -8.25 -1.82 -10.14
C LEU A 64 -9.19 -2.74 -10.92
N LEU A 65 -9.33 -2.50 -12.21
CA LEU A 65 -10.01 -3.40 -13.13
C LEU A 65 -8.99 -4.19 -13.95
N ASN A 66 -9.25 -5.47 -14.11
CA ASN A 66 -8.55 -6.28 -15.11
C ASN A 66 -9.23 -6.17 -16.48
N ASN A 67 -8.67 -6.84 -17.50
CA ASN A 67 -9.22 -6.82 -18.86
C ASN A 67 -10.63 -7.45 -18.97
N GLU A 68 -11.09 -8.17 -17.96
CA GLU A 68 -12.43 -8.77 -17.90
C GLU A 68 -13.41 -7.92 -17.06
N GLY A 69 -12.98 -6.76 -16.58
CA GLY A 69 -13.78 -5.88 -15.74
C GLY A 69 -13.95 -6.34 -14.29
N LYS A 70 -13.12 -7.30 -13.82
CA LYS A 70 -13.11 -7.72 -12.41
C LYS A 70 -12.35 -6.72 -11.56
N GLU A 71 -12.90 -6.39 -10.41
CA GLU A 71 -12.32 -5.45 -9.46
C GLU A 71 -11.29 -6.12 -8.53
N PHE A 72 -10.22 -5.40 -8.22
CA PHE A 72 -9.16 -5.84 -7.32
C PHE A 72 -8.72 -4.71 -6.38
N VAL A 73 -8.16 -5.09 -5.25
CA VAL A 73 -7.52 -4.18 -4.29
C VAL A 73 -6.13 -4.67 -3.91
N ILE A 74 -5.27 -3.73 -3.51
CA ILE A 74 -3.90 -4.00 -3.09
C ILE A 74 -3.78 -3.65 -1.59
N PRO A 75 -3.37 -4.60 -0.72
CA PRO A 75 -3.22 -4.32 0.70
C PRO A 75 -2.03 -3.39 0.99
N LEU A 76 -2.22 -2.48 1.95
CA LEU A 76 -1.14 -1.70 2.55
C LEU A 76 -0.72 -2.36 3.87
N THR A 77 0.58 -2.49 4.05
CA THR A 77 1.18 -2.97 5.29
C THR A 77 2.02 -1.85 5.89
N SER A 78 1.82 -1.49 7.14
CA SER A 78 2.64 -0.51 7.85
C SER A 78 4.12 -0.84 7.77
N GLY A 79 4.97 0.19 7.74
CA GLY A 79 6.41 0.04 7.79
C GLY A 79 6.84 -0.81 9.01
N LYS A 80 7.79 -1.72 8.80
CA LYS A 80 8.38 -2.58 9.84
C LYS A 80 9.88 -2.68 9.63
N ASP A 81 10.63 -3.05 10.65
CA ASP A 81 12.10 -3.16 10.59
C ASP A 81 12.59 -4.02 9.42
N LYS A 82 11.91 -5.13 9.12
CA LYS A 82 12.25 -5.97 7.96
C LYS A 82 12.23 -5.23 6.63
N HIS A 83 11.47 -4.13 6.52
CA HIS A 83 11.38 -3.35 5.29
C HIS A 83 12.55 -2.39 5.09
N LYS A 84 13.45 -2.23 6.09
CA LYS A 84 14.66 -1.40 5.96
C LYS A 84 15.58 -1.87 4.85
N GLU A 85 15.70 -3.20 4.69
CA GLU A 85 16.55 -3.81 3.68
C GLU A 85 15.88 -3.96 2.31
N TRP A 86 14.61 -3.60 2.20
CA TRP A 86 13.89 -3.71 0.93
C TRP A 86 14.25 -2.54 0.00
N ALA A 87 14.27 -2.79 -1.32
CA ALA A 87 14.35 -1.71 -2.30
C ALA A 87 13.08 -0.86 -2.27
N ASP A 88 13.16 0.40 -2.70
CA ASP A 88 12.01 1.29 -2.77
C ASP A 88 10.90 0.74 -3.66
N VAL A 89 11.31 0.13 -4.78
CA VAL A 89 10.40 -0.41 -5.79
C VAL A 89 10.95 -1.70 -6.37
N THR A 90 10.07 -2.70 -6.51
CA THR A 90 10.36 -3.95 -7.25
C THR A 90 9.16 -4.32 -8.13
N ALA A 91 9.21 -5.47 -8.79
CA ALA A 91 8.05 -6.04 -9.48
C ALA A 91 6.94 -6.48 -8.51
N SER A 92 7.23 -6.61 -7.23
CA SER A 92 6.35 -7.20 -6.21
C SER A 92 5.81 -6.21 -5.20
N TRP A 93 6.46 -5.08 -4.99
CA TRP A 93 6.03 -4.09 -3.99
C TRP A 93 6.49 -2.68 -4.31
N TYR A 94 5.80 -1.73 -3.67
CA TYR A 94 6.14 -0.32 -3.55
C TYR A 94 6.33 0.05 -2.08
N ARG A 95 7.50 0.60 -1.75
CA ARG A 95 7.76 1.19 -0.44
C ARG A 95 7.27 2.63 -0.45
N ILE A 96 6.31 2.94 0.41
CA ILE A 96 5.76 4.29 0.60
C ILE A 96 6.56 4.96 1.69
N TYR A 97 7.11 6.12 1.41
CA TYR A 97 7.98 6.84 2.34
C TYR A 97 7.82 8.35 2.22
N GLU A 98 8.29 9.05 3.25
CA GLU A 98 8.54 10.49 3.20
C GLU A 98 10.03 10.76 3.42
N VAL A 99 10.51 11.88 2.86
CA VAL A 99 11.87 12.38 3.13
C VAL A 99 11.77 13.35 4.30
N ILE A 100 12.53 13.09 5.37
CA ILE A 100 12.54 13.87 6.59
C ILE A 100 13.94 14.47 6.84
N ASP A 101 13.96 15.65 7.46
CA ASP A 101 15.16 16.28 8.03
C ASP A 101 15.23 15.89 9.52
N ILE A 102 16.12 14.94 9.86
CA ILE A 102 16.24 14.40 11.23
C ILE A 102 16.70 15.45 12.27
N THR A 103 17.14 16.61 11.83
CA THR A 103 17.50 17.73 12.72
C THR A 103 16.31 18.59 13.10
N LYS A 104 15.17 18.48 12.38
CA LYS A 104 13.97 19.30 12.55
C LYS A 104 12.71 18.50 12.77
N ASP A 105 12.58 17.37 12.06
CA ASP A 105 11.40 16.55 12.11
C ASP A 105 11.40 15.66 13.36
N GLN A 106 10.24 15.51 13.98
CA GLN A 106 10.11 14.60 15.10
C GLN A 106 10.26 13.16 14.65
N VAL A 107 11.24 12.46 15.22
CA VAL A 107 11.47 11.03 15.04
C VAL A 107 10.94 10.28 16.27
N LYS A 108 10.12 9.25 16.07
CA LYS A 108 9.59 8.40 17.12
C LYS A 108 10.39 7.09 17.20
N PRO A 109 10.39 6.40 18.37
CA PRO A 109 11.11 5.13 18.53
C PRO A 109 10.64 4.01 17.59
N ASP A 110 9.37 4.05 17.17
CA ASP A 110 8.74 3.07 16.27
C ASP A 110 8.81 3.48 14.77
N ASP A 111 9.40 4.63 14.46
CA ASP A 111 9.62 5.05 13.09
C ASP A 111 10.66 4.16 12.39
N VAL A 112 10.32 3.68 11.21
CA VAL A 112 11.23 2.89 10.37
C VAL A 112 12.00 3.83 9.44
N ILE A 113 13.24 4.11 9.79
CA ILE A 113 14.08 5.10 9.12
C ILE A 113 15.26 4.43 8.41
N VAL A 114 15.53 4.85 7.18
CA VAL A 114 16.65 4.37 6.36
C VAL A 114 17.38 5.52 5.66
N GLU A 115 18.60 5.26 5.24
CA GLU A 115 19.36 6.18 4.39
C GLU A 115 18.73 6.32 3.00
N ILE A 116 18.84 7.51 2.43
CA ILE A 116 18.39 7.77 1.06
C ILE A 116 19.45 7.22 0.10
N LYS A 117 19.10 6.17 -0.64
CA LYS A 117 19.97 5.57 -1.69
C LYS A 117 19.64 6.09 -3.08
N ASN A 118 18.45 6.65 -3.27
CA ASN A 118 17.96 7.13 -4.57
C ASN A 118 18.65 8.45 -4.95
N GLN A 119 19.48 8.42 -6.01
CA GLN A 119 20.21 9.58 -6.49
C GLN A 119 19.31 10.71 -6.98
N ASN A 120 18.12 10.41 -7.51
CA ASN A 120 17.17 11.44 -7.93
C ASN A 120 16.60 12.23 -6.75
N ILE A 121 16.51 11.61 -5.58
CA ILE A 121 16.13 12.30 -4.34
C ILE A 121 17.30 13.11 -3.82
N LEU A 122 18.47 12.49 -3.72
CA LEU A 122 19.69 13.14 -3.22
C LEU A 122 20.06 14.37 -4.03
N SER A 123 19.90 14.33 -5.37
CA SER A 123 20.20 15.46 -6.24
C SER A 123 19.35 16.72 -5.99
N LYS A 124 18.18 16.56 -5.34
CA LYS A 124 17.29 17.66 -4.96
C LYS A 124 17.63 18.27 -3.58
N ILE A 125 18.55 17.65 -2.85
CA ILE A 125 19.00 18.08 -1.52
C ILE A 125 20.39 18.68 -1.64
N ASP A 126 20.61 19.81 -0.98
CA ASP A 126 21.94 20.42 -0.89
C ASP A 126 22.97 19.39 -0.40
N LYS A 127 24.08 19.24 -1.13
CA LYS A 127 25.12 18.23 -0.84
C LYS A 127 25.63 18.30 0.61
N ASN A 128 25.75 19.50 1.16
CA ASN A 128 26.24 19.71 2.53
C ASN A 128 25.20 19.32 3.61
N LYS A 129 23.94 19.07 3.20
CA LYS A 129 22.82 18.71 4.10
C LYS A 129 22.32 17.29 3.88
N GLN A 130 22.82 16.56 2.90
CA GLN A 130 22.32 15.21 2.61
C GLN A 130 22.43 14.26 3.80
N SER A 131 23.44 14.45 4.67
CA SER A 131 23.59 13.68 5.91
C SER A 131 22.45 13.87 6.91
N ASP A 132 21.70 14.97 6.83
CA ASP A 132 20.62 15.30 7.75
C ASP A 132 19.26 14.71 7.29
N TYR A 133 19.22 14.19 6.07
CA TYR A 133 17.98 13.66 5.48
C TYR A 133 17.92 12.14 5.48
N ARG A 134 16.73 11.61 5.73
CA ARG A 134 16.43 10.17 5.75
C ARG A 134 15.10 9.91 5.07
N GLN A 135 14.88 8.65 4.68
CA GLN A 135 13.54 8.16 4.34
C GLN A 135 12.90 7.56 5.58
N ARG A 136 11.71 8.03 5.92
CA ARG A 136 10.81 7.38 6.89
C ARG A 136 9.85 6.50 6.11
N ILE A 137 9.91 5.19 6.32
CA ILE A 137 9.01 4.23 5.67
C ILE A 137 7.66 4.30 6.37
N LEU A 138 6.62 4.67 5.63
CA LEU A 138 5.24 4.76 6.12
C LEU A 138 4.54 3.42 5.98
N ALA A 139 4.55 2.86 4.77
CA ALA A 139 3.90 1.60 4.44
C ALA A 139 4.61 0.89 3.28
N VAL A 140 4.14 -0.33 2.99
CA VAL A 140 4.48 -1.10 1.79
C VAL A 140 3.18 -1.52 1.11
N LEU A 141 3.08 -1.24 -0.18
CA LEU A 141 2.06 -1.74 -1.07
C LEU A 141 2.56 -3.06 -1.65
N ASP A 142 1.92 -4.19 -1.29
CA ASP A 142 2.34 -5.53 -1.74
C ASP A 142 1.47 -6.00 -2.91
N LEU A 143 1.98 -5.85 -4.14
CA LEU A 143 1.29 -6.22 -5.37
C LEU A 143 1.01 -7.72 -5.49
N ARG A 144 1.81 -8.58 -4.83
CA ARG A 144 1.62 -10.03 -4.85
C ARG A 144 0.40 -10.47 -4.05
N LYS A 145 -0.09 -9.60 -3.15
CA LYS A 145 -1.21 -9.88 -2.25
C LYS A 145 -2.49 -9.17 -2.68
N MET A 146 -2.52 -8.74 -3.93
CA MET A 146 -3.73 -8.23 -4.55
C MET A 146 -4.79 -9.32 -4.64
N PHE A 147 -6.05 -8.99 -4.32
CA PHE A 147 -7.15 -9.93 -4.36
C PHE A 147 -8.42 -9.32 -4.96
N PRO A 148 -9.33 -10.17 -5.51
CA PRO A 148 -10.56 -9.69 -6.09
C PRO A 148 -11.53 -9.17 -5.03
N VAL A 149 -12.36 -8.22 -5.41
CA VAL A 149 -13.45 -7.67 -4.60
C VAL A 149 -14.66 -7.38 -5.48
N ASP A 150 -15.79 -7.10 -4.86
CA ASP A 150 -16.96 -6.47 -5.45
C ASP A 150 -17.50 -5.39 -4.50
N GLU A 151 -18.43 -4.56 -4.98
CA GLU A 151 -18.94 -3.41 -4.22
C GLU A 151 -19.61 -3.80 -2.89
N SER A 152 -20.05 -5.06 -2.71
CA SER A 152 -20.69 -5.53 -1.47
C SER A 152 -19.71 -5.75 -0.33
N VAL A 153 -18.42 -5.96 -0.62
CA VAL A 153 -17.40 -6.35 0.37
C VAL A 153 -16.42 -5.24 0.74
N TYR A 154 -16.58 -4.03 0.20
CA TYR A 154 -15.72 -2.91 0.58
C TYR A 154 -16.47 -1.61 0.82
N LYS A 155 -15.85 -0.71 1.56
CA LYS A 155 -16.33 0.67 1.78
C LYS A 155 -15.19 1.65 1.54
N LYS A 156 -15.50 2.77 0.87
CA LYS A 156 -14.55 3.88 0.70
C LYS A 156 -14.13 4.41 2.08
N VAL A 157 -12.84 4.67 2.22
CA VAL A 157 -12.32 5.40 3.38
C VAL A 157 -12.50 6.88 3.15
N GLU A 158 -13.20 7.55 4.06
CA GLU A 158 -13.27 9.00 4.11
C GLU A 158 -12.20 9.51 5.06
N ILE A 159 -11.26 10.30 4.53
CA ILE A 159 -10.18 10.88 5.32
C ILE A 159 -10.61 12.30 5.72
N ASN A 160 -11.19 12.42 6.90
CA ASN A 160 -11.58 13.69 7.48
C ASN A 160 -10.64 14.03 8.64
N VAL A 161 -10.23 15.29 8.76
CA VAL A 161 -9.47 15.81 9.88
C VAL A 161 -10.27 16.92 10.53
N SER A 162 -10.56 16.77 11.83
CA SER A 162 -11.29 17.75 12.64
C SER A 162 -10.53 18.01 13.93
N SER A 163 -10.65 19.24 14.45
CA SER A 163 -9.95 19.67 15.68
C SER A 163 -10.41 18.97 16.96
N ASP A 164 -11.61 18.40 16.94
CA ASP A 164 -12.23 17.66 18.04
C ASP A 164 -11.99 16.14 17.97
N MET A 165 -11.29 15.71 16.94
CA MET A 165 -10.92 14.31 16.75
C MET A 165 -9.86 13.86 17.77
N PRO A 166 -9.96 12.62 18.33
CA PRO A 166 -8.92 12.06 19.18
C PRO A 166 -7.54 12.09 18.49
N ARG A 167 -6.50 12.37 19.26
CA ARG A 167 -5.14 12.52 18.72
C ARG A 167 -4.68 11.30 17.90
N SER A 168 -5.04 10.11 18.32
CA SER A 168 -4.70 8.86 17.60
C SER A 168 -5.37 8.76 16.24
N GLU A 169 -6.64 9.18 16.14
CA GLU A 169 -7.37 9.20 14.88
C GLU A 169 -6.83 10.27 13.94
N MET A 170 -6.51 11.45 14.47
CA MET A 170 -5.88 12.53 13.72
C MET A 170 -4.52 12.10 13.15
N GLN A 171 -3.67 11.45 13.96
CA GLN A 171 -2.38 10.92 13.49
C GLN A 171 -2.55 9.90 12.38
N ARG A 172 -3.54 9.02 12.50
CA ARG A 172 -3.89 8.05 11.48
C ARG A 172 -4.36 8.73 10.18
N ALA A 173 -5.25 9.71 10.28
CA ALA A 173 -5.73 10.46 9.12
C ALA A 173 -4.57 11.16 8.39
N PHE A 174 -3.64 11.80 9.11
CA PHE A 174 -2.46 12.41 8.52
C PHE A 174 -1.53 11.38 7.85
N LEU A 175 -1.35 10.20 8.45
CA LEU A 175 -0.58 9.12 7.84
C LEU A 175 -1.23 8.70 6.51
N MET A 176 -2.53 8.46 6.50
CA MET A 176 -3.27 8.08 5.30
C MET A 176 -3.22 9.15 4.21
N ILE A 177 -3.25 10.44 4.57
CA ILE A 177 -3.07 11.55 3.62
C ILE A 177 -1.69 11.48 2.95
N LYS A 178 -0.62 11.26 3.74
CA LYS A 178 0.74 11.14 3.21
C LYS A 178 0.87 9.94 2.27
N GLU A 179 0.35 8.78 2.68
CA GLU A 179 0.32 7.57 1.87
C GLU A 179 -0.45 7.78 0.57
N TYR A 180 -1.63 8.38 0.65
CA TYR A 180 -2.48 8.66 -0.51
C TYR A 180 -1.80 9.60 -1.51
N ASN A 181 -1.21 10.70 -1.03
CA ASN A 181 -0.51 11.65 -1.89
C ASN A 181 0.67 10.98 -2.60
N PHE A 182 1.46 10.19 -1.89
CA PHE A 182 2.56 9.42 -2.48
C PHE A 182 2.06 8.48 -3.58
N LEU A 183 1.00 7.71 -3.30
CA LEU A 183 0.46 6.73 -4.23
C LEU A 183 -0.17 7.39 -5.47
N THR A 184 -0.84 8.52 -5.30
CA THR A 184 -1.45 9.27 -6.41
C THR A 184 -0.39 9.73 -7.42
N GLU A 185 0.79 10.11 -6.98
CA GLU A 185 1.92 10.45 -7.87
C GLU A 185 2.50 9.23 -8.61
N LYS A 186 2.21 8.01 -8.16
CA LYS A 186 2.77 6.75 -8.65
C LYS A 186 1.77 5.85 -9.38
N VAL A 187 0.54 6.31 -9.60
CA VAL A 187 -0.56 5.51 -10.17
C VAL A 187 -0.15 4.79 -11.44
N GLU A 188 0.37 5.50 -12.45
CA GLU A 188 0.75 4.89 -13.72
C GLU A 188 1.88 3.85 -13.58
N GLU A 189 2.77 4.06 -12.63
CA GLU A 189 3.87 3.14 -12.38
C GLU A 189 3.38 1.88 -11.65
N ILE A 190 2.41 2.02 -10.76
CA ILE A 190 1.75 0.90 -10.06
C ILE A 190 0.95 0.07 -11.05
N GLU A 191 0.13 0.70 -11.90
CA GLU A 191 -0.65 0.02 -12.94
C GLU A 191 0.20 -0.86 -13.88
N LYS A 192 1.39 -0.39 -14.24
CA LYS A 192 2.32 -1.16 -15.10
C LYS A 192 2.90 -2.40 -14.41
N LYS A 193 2.81 -2.48 -13.08
CA LYS A 193 3.36 -3.57 -12.27
C LYS A 193 2.30 -4.51 -11.70
N ALA A 194 1.06 -4.01 -11.53
CA ALA A 194 -0.09 -4.78 -11.10
C ALA A 194 -0.64 -5.62 -12.25
#